data_d5837139cb2fe4a846ff804f33c94db7
#
_entry.id   d5837139cb2fe4a846ff804f33c94db7
#
_cell.length_a   1.000
_cell.length_b   1.000
_cell.length_c   1.000
_cell.angle_alpha   90.00
_cell.angle_beta   90.00
_cell.angle_gamma   90.00
#
_symmetry.space_group_name_H-M   'P 1'
#
loop_
_entity.id
_entity.type
_entity.pdbx_description
1 polymer ?
#
loop_
_entity_poly.entity_id
_entity_poly.type
_entity_poly.pdbx_seq_one_letter_code
_entity_poly.pdbx_strand_id
1 'polypeptide(L)'
;TKELYYFAGVLQAFQVDNRMAHTALENEAKQQMKQISMSVLEEFAHAIKERNLEYFVEILDIEITNTFDAGSIASAQRYIKDWISKAGTETVVPMQHFKVVYDVLTDSRNKLSQRDFSKAMSRQNVLIKRKRVSSDKNASIPRGVVINWKLNDNVKETLIKEHFEEKDLKLLSK
;
A
#
# COMPACT_ATOMS: atom_id res chain seq x y z
N THR A 1 40.40 26.45 -30.30
CA THR A 1 41.29 25.30 -29.97
C THR A 1 41.95 25.45 -28.60
N LYS A 2 42.31 26.66 -28.15
CA LYS A 2 42.88 26.88 -26.81
C LYS A 2 41.86 26.66 -25.67
N GLU A 3 40.63 27.02 -25.89
CA GLU A 3 39.56 26.84 -24.92
C GLU A 3 39.25 25.36 -24.60
N LEU A 4 39.41 24.50 -25.62
CA LEU A 4 39.19 23.06 -25.49
C LEU A 4 40.26 22.41 -24.60
N TYR A 5 41.52 22.86 -24.72
CA TYR A 5 42.61 22.39 -23.85
C TYR A 5 42.45 22.90 -22.41
N TYR A 6 42.00 24.14 -22.25
CA TYR A 6 41.73 24.69 -20.92
C TYR A 6 40.60 23.94 -20.25
N PHE A 7 39.50 23.69 -20.96
CA PHE A 7 38.35 22.93 -20.47
C PHE A 7 38.75 21.48 -20.12
N ALA A 8 39.53 20.81 -20.95
CA ALA A 8 40.04 19.46 -20.65
C ALA A 8 40.93 19.45 -19.40
N GLY A 9 41.75 20.46 -19.19
CA GLY A 9 42.58 20.62 -17.99
C GLY A 9 41.75 20.83 -16.73
N VAL A 10 40.69 21.63 -16.81
CA VAL A 10 39.74 21.82 -15.70
C VAL A 10 39.00 20.50 -15.36
N LEU A 11 38.57 19.76 -16.37
CA LEU A 11 37.91 18.47 -16.14
C LEU A 11 38.84 17.41 -15.52
N GLN A 12 40.12 17.39 -15.93
CA GLN A 12 41.12 16.48 -15.33
C GLN A 12 41.51 16.87 -13.90
N ALA A 13 41.46 18.16 -13.57
CA ALA A 13 41.72 18.66 -12.22
C ALA A 13 40.51 18.50 -11.27
N PHE A 14 39.32 18.20 -11.82
CA PHE A 14 38.15 18.00 -11.03
C PHE A 14 38.24 16.66 -10.31
N GLN A 15 38.48 16.69 -9.01
CA GLN A 15 38.44 15.50 -8.18
C GLN A 15 36.99 15.05 -8.05
N VAL A 16 36.60 14.08 -8.86
CA VAL A 16 35.29 13.43 -8.73
C VAL A 16 35.32 12.52 -7.49
N ASP A 17 34.57 12.84 -6.48
CA ASP A 17 34.31 11.89 -5.41
C ASP A 17 33.47 10.73 -6.00
N ASN A 18 34.16 9.63 -6.30
CA ASN A 18 33.53 8.44 -6.86
C ASN A 18 32.42 7.89 -5.97
N ARG A 19 32.42 8.13 -4.67
CA ARG A 19 31.34 7.75 -3.77
C ARG A 19 30.10 8.58 -4.02
N MET A 20 30.24 9.90 -4.20
CA MET A 20 29.11 10.78 -4.53
C MET A 20 28.59 10.53 -5.95
N ALA A 21 29.44 10.22 -6.92
CA ALA A 21 29.03 9.90 -8.29
C ALA A 21 28.21 8.61 -8.38
N HIS A 22 28.45 7.64 -7.49
CA HIS A 22 27.68 6.39 -7.41
C HIS A 22 26.48 6.47 -6.46
N THR A 23 26.44 7.46 -5.58
CA THR A 23 25.28 7.69 -4.71
C THR A 23 24.25 8.48 -5.51
N ALA A 24 23.26 7.77 -6.02
CA ALA A 24 22.14 8.42 -6.70
C ALA A 24 21.47 9.38 -5.71
N LEU A 25 21.51 10.68 -6.03
CA LEU A 25 20.81 11.71 -5.25
C LEU A 25 19.34 11.34 -5.15
N GLU A 26 18.90 10.95 -3.96
CA GLU A 26 17.49 10.77 -3.63
C GLU A 26 16.90 12.17 -3.41
N ASN A 27 16.34 12.75 -4.47
CA ASN A 27 15.61 14.00 -4.40
C ASN A 27 14.12 13.77 -4.66
N GLU A 28 13.29 14.77 -4.34
CA GLU A 28 11.84 14.70 -4.51
C GLU A 28 11.45 14.38 -5.97
N ALA A 29 12.13 14.96 -6.95
CA ALA A 29 11.87 14.71 -8.37
C ALA A 29 12.11 13.24 -8.75
N LYS A 30 13.14 12.61 -8.21
CA LYS A 30 13.42 11.19 -8.44
C LYS A 30 12.39 10.30 -7.74
N GLN A 31 11.95 10.68 -6.55
CA GLN A 31 10.87 9.98 -5.85
C GLN A 31 9.55 10.08 -6.62
N GLN A 32 9.22 11.26 -7.14
CA GLN A 32 8.05 11.46 -8.00
C GLN A 32 8.14 10.62 -9.29
N MET A 33 9.29 10.60 -9.96
CA MET A 33 9.52 9.75 -11.14
C MET A 33 9.34 8.25 -10.81
N LYS A 34 9.85 7.80 -9.68
CA LYS A 34 9.65 6.42 -9.23
C LYS A 34 8.17 6.11 -9.02
N GLN A 35 7.42 7.01 -8.41
CA GLN A 35 5.97 6.84 -8.20
C GLN A 35 5.21 6.74 -9.52
N ILE A 36 5.50 7.62 -10.48
CA ILE A 36 4.85 7.62 -11.81
C ILE A 36 5.14 6.32 -12.60
N SER A 37 6.28 5.68 -12.35
CA SER A 37 6.69 4.44 -13.03
C SER A 37 6.35 3.15 -12.29
N MET A 38 5.75 3.25 -11.11
CA MET A 38 5.36 2.07 -10.34
C MET A 38 4.20 1.32 -11.01
N SER A 39 4.27 0.00 -10.98
CA SER A 39 3.11 -0.83 -11.31
C SER A 39 2.09 -0.78 -10.16
N VAL A 40 0.82 -1.06 -10.45
CA VAL A 40 -0.25 -1.13 -9.42
C VAL A 40 0.15 -2.00 -8.23
N LEU A 41 0.90 -3.08 -8.47
CA LEU A 41 1.39 -3.96 -7.42
C LEU A 41 2.44 -3.26 -6.52
N GLU A 42 3.33 -2.49 -7.11
CA GLU A 42 4.38 -1.75 -6.39
C GLU A 42 3.79 -0.61 -5.58
N GLU A 43 2.83 0.13 -6.15
CA GLU A 43 2.08 1.18 -5.44
C GLU A 43 1.31 0.60 -4.25
N PHE A 44 0.62 -0.52 -4.47
CA PHE A 44 -0.10 -1.23 -3.43
C PHE A 44 0.83 -1.68 -2.29
N ALA A 45 1.98 -2.28 -2.64
CA ALA A 45 2.98 -2.70 -1.66
C ALA A 45 3.61 -1.50 -0.94
N HIS A 46 3.82 -0.38 -1.63
CA HIS A 46 4.32 0.87 -1.07
C HIS A 46 3.33 1.44 -0.05
N ALA A 47 2.04 1.52 -0.39
CA ALA A 47 0.99 2.00 0.51
C ALA A 47 0.94 1.17 1.82
N ILE A 48 1.10 -0.16 1.73
CA ILE A 48 1.16 -1.02 2.92
C ILE A 48 2.41 -0.72 3.76
N LYS A 49 3.59 -0.55 3.16
CA LYS A 49 4.85 -0.26 3.88
C LYS A 49 4.81 1.10 4.57
N GLU A 50 4.29 2.10 3.89
CA GLU A 50 4.12 3.44 4.44
C GLU A 50 2.97 3.54 5.44
N ARG A 51 2.14 2.48 5.52
CA ARG A 51 0.92 2.42 6.35
C ARG A 51 -0.10 3.47 5.92
N ASN A 52 -0.08 3.86 4.64
CA ASN A 52 -0.96 4.86 4.07
C ASN A 52 -2.33 4.26 3.79
N LEU A 53 -3.31 4.57 4.65
CA LEU A 53 -4.68 4.08 4.48
C LEU A 53 -5.45 4.88 3.42
N GLU A 54 -5.09 6.15 3.21
CA GLU A 54 -5.77 7.03 2.25
C GLU A 54 -5.72 6.48 0.81
N TYR A 55 -4.65 5.75 0.46
CA TYR A 55 -4.53 5.08 -0.84
C TYR A 55 -5.70 4.14 -1.15
N PHE A 56 -6.33 3.57 -0.13
CA PHE A 56 -7.40 2.58 -0.31
C PHE A 56 -8.80 3.20 -0.24
N VAL A 57 -8.93 4.46 0.13
CA VAL A 57 -10.22 5.11 0.39
C VAL A 57 -11.08 5.20 -0.87
N GLU A 58 -10.48 5.43 -2.04
CA GLU A 58 -11.18 5.51 -3.31
C GLU A 58 -12.06 4.29 -3.64
N ILE A 59 -11.75 3.13 -3.04
CA ILE A 59 -12.57 1.92 -3.20
C ILE A 59 -13.94 2.08 -2.54
N LEU A 60 -14.07 2.92 -1.51
CA LEU A 60 -15.35 3.16 -0.84
C LEU A 60 -16.37 3.85 -1.76
N ASP A 61 -15.88 4.63 -2.72
CA ASP A 61 -16.70 5.37 -3.68
C ASP A 61 -17.15 4.52 -4.88
N ILE A 62 -16.64 3.29 -5.00
CA ILE A 62 -17.02 2.40 -6.09
C ILE A 62 -18.46 1.93 -5.88
N GLU A 63 -19.35 2.27 -6.81
CA GLU A 63 -20.75 1.80 -6.78
C GLU A 63 -20.82 0.29 -6.96
N ILE A 64 -21.57 -0.35 -6.07
CA ILE A 64 -21.87 -1.78 -6.18
C ILE A 64 -23.01 -1.94 -7.17
N THR A 65 -22.66 -2.05 -8.45
CA THR A 65 -23.61 -2.40 -9.49
C THR A 65 -23.81 -3.91 -9.54
N ASN A 66 -24.89 -4.39 -10.16
CA ASN A 66 -25.18 -5.82 -10.36
C ASN A 66 -24.19 -6.47 -11.37
N THR A 67 -22.90 -6.28 -11.16
CA THR A 67 -21.82 -6.83 -11.95
C THR A 67 -21.25 -8.09 -11.30
N PHE A 68 -20.49 -8.85 -12.09
CA PHE A 68 -19.82 -10.08 -11.62
C PHE A 68 -18.89 -9.85 -10.42
N ASP A 69 -18.38 -8.64 -10.24
CA ASP A 69 -17.44 -8.26 -9.18
C ASP A 69 -18.11 -7.63 -7.94
N ALA A 70 -19.44 -7.49 -7.90
CA ALA A 70 -20.16 -6.83 -6.81
C ALA A 70 -19.82 -7.41 -5.42
N GLY A 71 -19.69 -8.73 -5.30
CA GLY A 71 -19.31 -9.40 -4.05
C GLY A 71 -17.88 -9.08 -3.61
N SER A 72 -16.96 -8.93 -4.56
CA SER A 72 -15.57 -8.57 -4.29
C SER A 72 -15.45 -7.13 -3.85
N ILE A 73 -16.18 -6.21 -4.51
CA ILE A 73 -16.23 -4.78 -4.16
C ILE A 73 -16.79 -4.60 -2.74
N ALA A 74 -17.96 -5.22 -2.45
CA ALA A 74 -18.56 -5.16 -1.13
C ALA A 74 -17.63 -5.70 -0.02
N SER A 75 -16.89 -6.78 -0.32
CA SER A 75 -15.92 -7.36 0.62
C SER A 75 -14.73 -6.42 0.84
N ALA A 76 -14.19 -5.82 -0.23
CA ALA A 76 -13.11 -4.86 -0.16
C ALA A 76 -13.50 -3.62 0.67
N GLN A 77 -14.67 -3.04 0.40
CA GLN A 77 -15.20 -1.91 1.15
C GLN A 77 -15.35 -2.23 2.64
N ARG A 78 -15.87 -3.42 2.97
CA ARG A 78 -15.97 -3.86 4.36
C ARG A 78 -14.60 -3.97 5.04
N TYR A 79 -13.59 -4.49 4.34
CA TYR A 79 -12.23 -4.58 4.89
C TYR A 79 -11.62 -3.20 5.11
N ILE A 80 -11.81 -2.27 4.18
CA ILE A 80 -11.30 -0.90 4.32
C ILE A 80 -12.00 -0.18 5.48
N LYS A 81 -13.32 -0.31 5.64
CA LYS A 81 -14.03 0.20 6.80
C LYS A 81 -13.47 -0.36 8.12
N ASP A 82 -13.20 -1.67 8.19
CA ASP A 82 -12.55 -2.29 9.35
C ASP A 82 -11.15 -1.70 9.61
N TRP A 83 -10.37 -1.42 8.55
CA TRP A 83 -9.05 -0.79 8.71
C TRP A 83 -9.15 0.66 9.18
N ILE A 84 -10.11 1.44 8.68
CA ILE A 84 -10.38 2.81 9.14
C ILE A 84 -10.76 2.82 10.61
N SER A 85 -11.63 1.90 11.04
CA SER A 85 -12.05 1.79 12.43
C SER A 85 -10.88 1.54 13.39
N LYS A 86 -9.90 0.74 12.95
CA LYS A 86 -8.70 0.34 13.71
C LYS A 86 -7.47 1.22 13.45
N ALA A 87 -7.60 2.29 12.65
CA ALA A 87 -6.49 3.20 12.38
C ALA A 87 -5.97 3.83 13.68
N GLY A 88 -4.65 3.89 13.81
CA GLY A 88 -3.97 4.30 15.04
C GLY A 88 -3.66 3.15 16.03
N THR A 89 -4.18 1.92 15.78
CA THR A 89 -3.89 0.74 16.60
C THR A 89 -3.15 -0.33 15.81
N GLU A 90 -2.28 -1.10 16.48
CA GLU A 90 -1.60 -2.22 15.83
C GLU A 90 -2.58 -3.36 15.59
N THR A 91 -2.78 -3.74 14.35
CA THR A 91 -3.67 -4.83 13.96
C THR A 91 -2.99 -5.82 13.03
N VAL A 92 -3.52 -7.03 12.94
CA VAL A 92 -3.07 -8.05 11.98
C VAL A 92 -4.07 -8.12 10.85
N VAL A 93 -3.64 -7.70 9.67
CA VAL A 93 -4.46 -7.80 8.46
C VAL A 93 -4.07 -9.06 7.69
N PRO A 94 -5.01 -10.02 7.49
CA PRO A 94 -4.74 -11.23 6.72
C PRO A 94 -4.39 -10.91 5.26
N MET A 95 -3.45 -11.65 4.68
CA MET A 95 -3.08 -11.49 3.27
C MET A 95 -4.24 -11.69 2.30
N GLN A 96 -5.25 -12.46 2.70
CA GLN A 96 -6.45 -12.64 1.92
C GLN A 96 -7.27 -11.35 1.78
N HIS A 97 -7.34 -10.51 2.83
CA HIS A 97 -8.03 -9.22 2.76
C HIS A 97 -7.31 -8.29 1.78
N PHE A 98 -5.98 -8.20 1.87
CA PHE A 98 -5.19 -7.44 0.90
C PHE A 98 -5.39 -7.93 -0.54
N LYS A 99 -5.49 -9.25 -0.72
CA LYS A 99 -5.71 -9.82 -2.06
C LYS A 99 -7.05 -9.40 -2.65
N VAL A 100 -8.12 -9.42 -1.85
CA VAL A 100 -9.46 -8.99 -2.29
C VAL A 100 -9.44 -7.50 -2.67
N VAL A 101 -8.82 -6.66 -1.85
CA VAL A 101 -8.67 -5.22 -2.13
C VAL A 101 -7.82 -4.98 -3.39
N TYR A 102 -6.72 -5.70 -3.55
CA TYR A 102 -5.88 -5.63 -4.76
C TYR A 102 -6.64 -6.03 -6.02
N ASP A 103 -7.49 -7.07 -5.95
CA ASP A 103 -8.28 -7.54 -7.10
C ASP A 103 -9.33 -6.53 -7.57
N VAL A 104 -9.80 -5.66 -6.67
CA VAL A 104 -10.70 -4.56 -7.04
C VAL A 104 -9.95 -3.43 -7.75
N LEU A 105 -8.70 -3.16 -7.35
CA LEU A 105 -7.84 -2.13 -7.98
C LEU A 105 -7.23 -2.59 -9.31
N THR A 106 -7.24 -3.90 -9.58
CA THR A 106 -6.53 -4.47 -10.72
C THR A 106 -7.51 -5.00 -11.76
N ASP A 107 -7.23 -4.71 -13.02
CA ASP A 107 -8.01 -5.25 -14.15
C ASP A 107 -8.07 -6.79 -14.10
N SER A 108 -9.22 -7.34 -14.48
CA SER A 108 -9.53 -8.78 -14.44
C SER A 108 -8.47 -9.66 -15.12
N ARG A 109 -7.78 -9.13 -16.11
CA ARG A 109 -6.71 -9.83 -16.86
C ARG A 109 -5.43 -10.03 -16.06
N ASN A 110 -5.21 -9.23 -15.02
CA ASN A 110 -3.98 -9.19 -14.23
C ASN A 110 -4.14 -9.75 -12.81
N LYS A 111 -5.27 -10.41 -12.52
CA LYS A 111 -5.52 -11.00 -11.19
C LYS A 111 -4.53 -12.13 -10.90
N LEU A 112 -3.80 -11.99 -9.82
CA LEU A 112 -2.84 -12.99 -9.35
C LEU A 112 -3.53 -14.07 -8.52
N SER A 113 -2.98 -15.29 -8.48
CA SER A 113 -3.40 -16.26 -7.46
C SER A 113 -3.02 -15.77 -6.06
N GLN A 114 -3.70 -16.26 -5.01
CA GLN A 114 -3.35 -15.92 -3.61
C GLN A 114 -1.87 -16.21 -3.28
N ARG A 115 -1.35 -17.31 -3.83
CA ARG A 115 0.06 -17.70 -3.64
C ARG A 115 1.02 -16.74 -4.34
N ASP A 116 0.72 -16.36 -5.57
CA ASP A 116 1.58 -15.48 -6.36
C ASP A 116 1.52 -14.04 -5.85
N PHE A 117 0.35 -13.58 -5.43
CA PHE A 117 0.20 -12.30 -4.74
C PHE A 117 1.06 -12.25 -3.46
N SER A 118 1.00 -13.29 -2.61
CA SER A 118 1.81 -13.32 -1.39
C SER A 118 3.32 -13.34 -1.69
N LYS A 119 3.75 -14.06 -2.74
CA LYS A 119 5.15 -14.03 -3.20
C LYS A 119 5.55 -12.65 -3.73
N ALA A 120 4.66 -12.02 -4.51
CA ALA A 120 4.90 -10.69 -5.07
C ALA A 120 5.04 -9.65 -3.95
N MET A 121 4.15 -9.66 -2.95
CA MET A 121 4.27 -8.79 -1.77
C MET A 121 5.58 -9.02 -1.00
N SER A 122 6.01 -10.27 -0.83
CA SER A 122 7.29 -10.58 -0.20
C SER A 122 8.49 -10.06 -1.00
N ARG A 123 8.44 -10.10 -2.34
CA ARG A 123 9.47 -9.51 -3.21
C ARG A 123 9.54 -7.99 -3.11
N GLN A 124 8.41 -7.36 -2.81
CA GLN A 124 8.32 -5.93 -2.53
C GLN A 124 8.69 -5.58 -1.07
N ASN A 125 9.26 -6.52 -0.32
CA ASN A 125 9.67 -6.35 1.09
C ASN A 125 8.51 -6.04 2.05
N VAL A 126 7.30 -6.47 1.74
CA VAL A 126 6.20 -6.45 2.71
C VAL A 126 6.40 -7.60 3.70
N LEU A 127 6.52 -7.27 5.00
CA LEU A 127 6.77 -8.25 6.05
C LEU A 127 5.50 -9.05 6.38
N ILE A 128 5.42 -10.25 5.83
CA ILE A 128 4.32 -11.18 6.09
C ILE A 128 4.68 -12.07 7.26
N LYS A 129 3.90 -12.00 8.34
CA LYS A 129 4.09 -12.81 9.56
C LYS A 129 2.93 -13.80 9.73
N ARG A 130 3.18 -14.89 10.42
CA ARG A 130 2.14 -15.74 10.98
C ARG A 130 1.86 -15.26 12.40
N LYS A 131 0.71 -14.63 12.61
CA LYS A 131 0.27 -14.16 13.93
C LYS A 131 -1.16 -14.64 14.15
N ARG A 132 -1.40 -15.21 15.33
CA ARG A 132 -2.75 -15.65 15.71
C ARG A 132 -3.64 -14.41 15.91
N VAL A 133 -4.78 -14.37 15.23
CA VAL A 133 -5.76 -13.28 15.34
C VAL A 133 -6.87 -13.64 16.34
N SER A 134 -7.13 -14.94 16.53
CA SER A 134 -8.16 -15.46 17.41
C SER A 134 -7.57 -16.11 18.67
N SER A 135 -8.27 -16.02 19.78
CA SER A 135 -7.99 -16.76 21.01
C SER A 135 -8.31 -18.26 20.89
N ASP A 136 -9.05 -18.66 19.87
CA ASP A 136 -9.36 -20.06 19.62
C ASP A 136 -8.10 -20.82 19.17
N LYS A 137 -7.72 -21.82 19.97
CA LYS A 137 -6.52 -22.64 19.73
C LYS A 137 -6.63 -23.51 18.47
N ASN A 138 -7.84 -23.80 18.01
CA ASN A 138 -8.11 -24.64 16.84
C ASN A 138 -8.23 -23.81 15.53
N ALA A 139 -8.31 -22.48 15.63
CA ALA A 139 -8.35 -21.63 14.45
C ALA A 139 -7.03 -21.68 13.69
N SER A 140 -7.11 -21.77 12.36
CA SER A 140 -5.93 -21.66 11.50
C SER A 140 -5.25 -20.31 11.71
N ILE A 141 -3.91 -20.32 11.77
CA ILE A 141 -3.12 -19.09 11.92
C ILE A 141 -2.95 -18.46 10.52
N PRO A 142 -3.68 -17.41 10.19
CA PRO A 142 -3.53 -16.78 8.88
C PRO A 142 -2.17 -16.11 8.75
N ARG A 143 -1.65 -16.09 7.53
CA ARG A 143 -0.53 -15.21 7.17
C ARG A 143 -1.08 -13.80 7.00
N GLY A 144 -0.46 -12.84 7.67
CA GLY A 144 -0.90 -11.46 7.62
C GLY A 144 0.24 -10.48 7.80
N VAL A 145 -0.06 -9.22 7.65
CA VAL A 145 0.84 -8.11 7.94
C VAL A 145 0.42 -7.48 9.26
N VAL A 146 1.37 -7.29 10.15
CA VAL A 146 1.15 -6.50 11.37
C VAL A 146 1.31 -5.04 10.97
N ILE A 147 0.24 -4.28 11.09
CA ILE A 147 0.20 -2.89 10.62
C ILE A 147 -0.53 -1.99 11.61
N ASN A 148 -0.03 -0.78 11.76
CA ASN A 148 -0.72 0.33 12.41
C ASN A 148 -0.96 1.38 11.33
N TRP A 149 -2.19 1.48 10.85
CA TRP A 149 -2.56 2.38 9.78
C TRP A 149 -2.44 3.84 10.24
N LYS A 150 -1.82 4.66 9.38
CA LYS A 150 -1.78 6.11 9.54
C LYS A 150 -2.99 6.70 8.82
N LEU A 151 -3.77 7.47 9.55
CA LEU A 151 -4.88 8.24 9.02
C LEU A 151 -5.05 9.47 9.90
N ASN A 152 -5.23 10.62 9.28
CA ASN A 152 -5.49 11.86 10.01
C ASN A 152 -6.87 11.78 10.67
N ASP A 153 -6.99 12.21 11.94
CA ASP A 153 -8.24 12.13 12.68
C ASP A 153 -9.38 12.90 12.00
N ASN A 154 -9.10 14.06 11.40
CA ASN A 154 -10.10 14.82 10.66
C ASN A 154 -10.60 14.06 9.42
N VAL A 155 -9.69 13.40 8.70
CA VAL A 155 -10.02 12.56 7.54
C VAL A 155 -10.82 11.35 8.00
N LYS A 156 -10.42 10.72 9.10
CA LYS A 156 -11.13 9.58 9.69
C LYS A 156 -12.57 9.93 10.05
N GLU A 157 -12.80 11.07 10.70
CA GLU A 157 -14.16 11.53 11.05
C GLU A 157 -15.01 11.79 9.81
N THR A 158 -14.44 12.40 8.77
CA THR A 158 -15.14 12.65 7.51
C THR A 158 -15.54 11.34 6.84
N LEU A 159 -14.61 10.39 6.70
CA LEU A 159 -14.86 9.09 6.10
C LEU A 159 -15.92 8.28 6.85
N ILE A 160 -15.92 8.38 8.19
CA ILE A 160 -16.94 7.71 9.01
C ILE A 160 -18.32 8.32 8.75
N LYS A 161 -18.42 9.65 8.62
CA LYS A 161 -19.70 10.32 8.33
C LYS A 161 -20.24 9.99 6.93
N GLU A 162 -19.35 9.88 5.94
CA GLU A 162 -19.74 9.71 4.53
C GLU A 162 -20.03 8.25 4.16
N HIS A 163 -19.28 7.30 4.71
CA HIS A 163 -19.31 5.92 4.22
C HIS A 163 -19.81 4.88 5.22
N PHE A 164 -20.02 5.25 6.51
CA PHE A 164 -20.45 4.29 7.52
C PHE A 164 -21.94 4.42 7.79
N GLU A 165 -22.67 3.30 7.66
CA GLU A 165 -24.06 3.18 8.06
C GLU A 165 -24.16 2.93 9.59
N GLU A 166 -25.37 3.07 10.17
CA GLU A 166 -25.61 2.77 11.59
C GLU A 166 -25.15 1.36 12.02
N LYS A 167 -25.18 0.39 11.10
CA LYS A 167 -24.70 -0.98 11.35
C LYS A 167 -23.18 -1.03 11.54
N ASP A 168 -22.45 -0.23 10.78
CA ASP A 168 -20.99 -0.13 10.83
C ASP A 168 -20.57 0.59 12.12
N LEU A 169 -21.31 1.61 12.55
CA LEU A 169 -21.03 2.39 13.76
C LEU A 169 -21.14 1.53 15.04
N LYS A 170 -21.98 0.52 15.06
CA LYS A 170 -22.07 -0.45 16.18
C LYS A 170 -20.81 -1.31 16.33
N LEU A 171 -20.00 -1.42 15.30
CA LEU A 171 -18.70 -2.13 15.36
C LEU A 171 -17.59 -1.27 15.97
N LEU A 172 -17.74 0.06 15.93
CA LEU A 172 -16.76 1.01 16.50
C LEU A 172 -16.90 1.15 18.03
N SER A 173 -18.04 0.76 18.59
CA SER A 173 -18.35 0.93 20.02
C SER A 173 -18.03 -0.31 20.89
N LYS A 174 -17.41 -1.32 20.32
CA LYS A 174 -16.93 -2.55 20.99
C LYS A 174 -15.40 -2.61 21.01
#